data_8ba53479c43373cdf5d0c0b1107a77b2
#
_entry.id   8ba53479c43373cdf5d0c0b1107a77b2
#
_cell.length_a   1.000
_cell.length_b   1.000
_cell.length_c   1.000
_cell.angle_alpha   90.00
_cell.angle_beta   90.00
_cell.angle_gamma   90.00
#
_symmetry.space_group_name_H-M   'P 1'
#
loop_
_entity.id
_entity.type
_entity.pdbx_description
1 polymer ?
#
loop_
_entity_poly.entity_id
_entity_poly.type
_entity_poly.pdbx_seq_one_letter_code
_entity_poly.pdbx_strand_id
1 'polypeptide(L)'
;MSSGAPPAGRRGQVDEVIRCCEALPGSLEDYPFGEAAAVYKVGGKMFAVLGPQGDPPRVSLKLPPEEGAALRALYPERVLPGYHLNKRHWNTVLLDGTLDDGEVLDLVRQSYDIVIATLPARSRPGRSTR
;
A
#
# COMPACT_ATOMS: atom_id res chain seq x y z
N MET A 1 4.62 -16.86 22.84
CA MET A 1 4.59 -16.86 22.34
C MET A 1 4.49 -16.63 21.70
N SER A 2 4.51 -16.38 21.60
CA SER A 2 4.41 -16.16 20.96
C SER A 2 4.40 -16.41 20.36
N SER A 3 4.57 -16.43 20.60
CA SER A 3 4.57 -16.73 20.16
C SER A 3 4.41 -17.23 19.45
N GLY A 4 4.69 -17.55 19.99
CA GLY A 4 4.68 -18.50 18.95
C GLY A 4 3.75 -18.31 17.88
N ALA A 5 3.38 -17.20 17.78
CA ALA A 5 2.49 -16.89 16.71
C ALA A 5 3.14 -17.32 15.40
N PRO A 6 2.42 -17.99 14.54
CA PRO A 6 2.97 -18.31 13.23
C PRO A 6 3.27 -17.04 12.46
N PRO A 7 4.11 -17.12 11.48
CA PRO A 7 4.34 -15.97 10.61
C PRO A 7 3.01 -15.46 10.11
N ALA A 8 2.96 -14.18 9.88
CA ALA A 8 1.75 -13.53 9.46
C ALA A 8 1.12 -14.20 8.25
N GLY A 9 1.91 -14.67 7.32
CA GLY A 9 1.38 -15.21 6.12
C GLY A 9 0.53 -14.20 5.41
N ARG A 10 -0.39 -14.68 4.57
CA ARG A 10 -1.17 -13.74 3.74
C ARG A 10 -2.20 -12.99 4.57
N ARG A 11 -2.89 -13.68 5.48
CA ARG A 11 -3.94 -13.02 6.26
C ARG A 11 -3.34 -11.98 7.19
N GLY A 12 -2.24 -12.34 7.84
CA GLY A 12 -1.58 -11.41 8.76
C GLY A 12 -1.02 -10.20 8.05
N GLN A 13 -0.50 -10.37 6.83
CA GLN A 13 0.01 -9.24 6.08
C GLN A 13 -1.12 -8.28 5.69
N VAL A 14 -2.28 -8.81 5.31
CA VAL A 14 -3.43 -7.96 5.00
C VAL A 14 -3.78 -7.11 6.22
N ASP A 15 -3.87 -7.72 7.39
CA ASP A 15 -4.21 -7.01 8.61
C ASP A 15 -3.17 -5.95 8.94
N GLU A 16 -1.89 -6.25 8.74
CA GLU A 16 -0.83 -5.27 8.99
C GLU A 16 -0.93 -4.09 8.03
N VAL A 17 -1.22 -4.36 6.77
CA VAL A 17 -1.37 -3.29 5.78
C VAL A 17 -2.55 -2.40 6.15
N ILE A 18 -3.68 -3.00 6.54
CA ILE A 18 -4.85 -2.24 6.95
C ILE A 18 -4.50 -1.33 8.14
N ARG A 19 -3.88 -1.88 9.17
CA ARG A 19 -3.52 -1.10 10.34
C ARG A 19 -2.57 0.03 9.99
N CYS A 20 -1.60 -0.26 9.13
CA CYS A 20 -0.64 0.77 8.72
C CYS A 20 -1.35 1.90 7.99
N CYS A 21 -2.21 1.55 7.02
CA CYS A 21 -2.93 2.57 6.25
C CYS A 21 -3.82 3.41 7.17
N GLU A 22 -4.53 2.76 8.09
CA GLU A 22 -5.45 3.48 8.98
C GLU A 22 -4.72 4.39 9.94
N ALA A 23 -3.50 4.05 10.30
CA ALA A 23 -2.74 4.83 11.25
C ALA A 23 -2.06 6.05 10.63
N LEU A 24 -1.96 6.10 9.31
CA LEU A 24 -1.29 7.24 8.67
C LEU A 24 -2.16 8.49 8.75
N PRO A 25 -1.57 9.63 9.08
CA PRO A 25 -2.35 10.86 9.32
C PRO A 25 -3.22 11.25 8.13
N GLY A 26 -4.47 11.54 8.39
CA GLY A 26 -5.42 12.00 7.37
C GLY A 26 -5.92 10.91 6.45
N SER A 27 -5.59 9.66 6.73
CA SER A 27 -6.03 8.54 5.90
C SER A 27 -7.54 8.33 6.03
N LEU A 28 -8.19 8.13 4.89
CA LEU A 28 -9.62 7.81 4.84
C LEU A 28 -9.80 6.59 3.96
N GLU A 29 -10.64 5.69 4.42
CA GLU A 29 -10.97 4.49 3.68
C GLU A 29 -12.20 4.74 2.82
N ASP A 30 -12.18 4.23 1.59
CA ASP A 30 -13.26 4.46 0.64
C ASP A 30 -13.37 3.23 -0.26
N TYR A 31 -14.50 3.11 -0.92
CA TYR A 31 -14.77 1.96 -1.79
C TYR A 31 -15.30 2.41 -3.15
N PRO A 32 -14.53 3.24 -3.88
CA PRO A 32 -15.01 3.77 -5.17
C PRO A 32 -15.17 2.70 -6.24
N PHE A 33 -14.53 1.54 -6.05
CA PHE A 33 -14.60 0.45 -7.01
C PHE A 33 -15.46 -0.71 -6.51
N GLY A 34 -16.25 -0.47 -5.46
CA GLY A 34 -17.08 -1.53 -4.88
C GLY A 34 -16.39 -2.21 -3.72
N GLU A 35 -17.05 -3.18 -3.12
CA GLU A 35 -16.58 -3.81 -1.89
C GLU A 35 -15.35 -4.69 -2.08
N ALA A 36 -15.01 -5.00 -3.32
CA ALA A 36 -13.86 -5.87 -3.58
C ALA A 36 -12.52 -5.21 -3.31
N ALA A 37 -12.49 -3.89 -3.24
CA ALA A 37 -11.22 -3.18 -3.06
C ALA A 37 -11.40 -2.00 -2.13
N ALA A 38 -10.63 -1.98 -1.04
CA ALA A 38 -10.60 -0.85 -0.12
C ALA A 38 -9.53 0.12 -0.62
N VAL A 39 -9.88 1.39 -0.73
CA VAL A 39 -8.97 2.42 -1.18
C VAL A 39 -8.68 3.35 -0.02
N TYR A 40 -7.41 3.62 0.21
CA TYR A 40 -6.99 4.57 1.25
C TYR A 40 -6.50 5.84 0.59
N LYS A 41 -7.04 6.96 1.05
CA LYS A 41 -6.77 8.26 0.46
C LYS A 41 -6.24 9.21 1.51
N VAL A 42 -5.49 10.19 1.06
CA VAL A 42 -5.08 11.32 1.88
C VAL A 42 -5.21 12.57 1.02
N GLY A 43 -5.86 13.60 1.54
CA GLY A 43 -6.09 14.82 0.77
C GLY A 43 -6.88 14.57 -0.50
N GLY A 44 -7.73 13.55 -0.49
CA GLY A 44 -8.55 13.20 -1.63
C GLY A 44 -7.86 12.34 -2.69
N LYS A 45 -6.60 11.99 -2.48
CA LYS A 45 -5.84 11.20 -3.45
C LYS A 45 -5.53 9.82 -2.91
N MET A 46 -5.60 8.81 -3.77
CA MET A 46 -5.31 7.43 -3.38
C MET A 46 -3.83 7.25 -3.11
N PHE A 47 -3.50 6.52 -2.04
CA PHE A 47 -2.13 6.08 -1.82
C PHE A 47 -2.02 4.56 -1.67
N ALA A 48 -3.14 3.86 -1.47
CA ALA A 48 -3.12 2.40 -1.39
C ALA A 48 -4.46 1.85 -1.86
N VAL A 49 -4.41 0.77 -2.62
CA VAL A 49 -5.61 0.05 -3.05
C VAL A 49 -5.43 -1.39 -2.61
N LEU A 50 -6.21 -1.81 -1.62
CA LEU A 50 -6.14 -3.16 -1.10
C LEU A 50 -7.22 -3.98 -1.81
N GLY A 51 -6.81 -4.77 -2.76
CA GLY A 51 -7.70 -5.52 -3.60
C GLY A 51 -7.31 -5.39 -5.08
N PRO A 52 -8.13 -5.89 -6.01
CA PRO A 52 -9.37 -6.65 -5.75
C PRO A 52 -9.06 -7.93 -5.01
N GLN A 53 -10.07 -8.48 -4.37
CA GLN A 53 -9.90 -9.72 -3.61
C GLN A 53 -9.37 -10.81 -4.51
N GLY A 54 -8.58 -11.67 -3.95
CA GLY A 54 -7.98 -12.76 -4.69
C GLY A 54 -7.08 -13.58 -3.80
N ASP A 55 -6.50 -14.60 -4.37
CA ASP A 55 -5.57 -15.48 -3.67
C ASP A 55 -4.31 -15.58 -4.51
N PRO A 56 -3.21 -14.94 -4.07
CA PRO A 56 -3.09 -14.24 -2.78
C PRO A 56 -3.72 -12.85 -2.80
N PRO A 57 -3.97 -12.29 -1.63
CA PRO A 57 -4.42 -10.88 -1.57
C PRO A 57 -3.31 -9.96 -2.07
N ARG A 58 -3.70 -8.72 -2.39
CA ARG A 58 -2.75 -7.80 -2.99
C ARG A 58 -3.05 -6.37 -2.60
N VAL A 59 -2.01 -5.55 -2.62
CA VAL A 59 -2.13 -4.11 -2.41
C VAL A 59 -1.39 -3.40 -3.52
N SER A 60 -2.01 -2.36 -4.08
CA SER A 60 -1.34 -1.53 -5.08
C SER A 60 -0.87 -0.25 -4.43
N LEU A 61 0.37 0.12 -4.71
CA LEU A 61 1.06 1.23 -4.07
C LEU A 61 1.78 2.05 -5.12
N LYS A 62 1.90 3.33 -4.84
CA LYS A 62 2.55 4.27 -5.74
C LYS A 62 4.03 4.37 -5.37
N LEU A 63 4.88 4.22 -6.35
CA LEU A 63 6.34 4.31 -6.15
C LEU A 63 6.93 5.15 -7.26
N PRO A 64 8.11 5.74 -7.03
CA PRO A 64 8.81 6.38 -8.14
C PRO A 64 9.02 5.37 -9.27
N PRO A 65 8.89 5.79 -10.53
CA PRO A 65 8.95 4.83 -11.64
C PRO A 65 10.20 3.96 -11.64
N GLU A 66 11.34 4.53 -11.31
CA GLU A 66 12.59 3.75 -11.31
C GLU A 66 12.62 2.71 -10.21
N GLU A 67 12.12 3.08 -9.03
CA GLU A 67 12.10 2.15 -7.91
C GLU A 67 11.08 1.05 -8.16
N GLY A 68 9.92 1.40 -8.69
CA GLY A 68 8.92 0.40 -9.04
C GLY A 68 9.44 -0.59 -10.05
N ALA A 69 10.11 -0.08 -11.09
CA ALA A 69 10.68 -0.95 -12.10
C ALA A 69 11.74 -1.87 -11.51
N ALA A 70 12.57 -1.35 -10.62
CA ALA A 70 13.60 -2.16 -9.97
C ALA A 70 12.99 -3.26 -9.11
N LEU A 71 11.94 -2.93 -8.35
CA LEU A 71 11.27 -3.92 -7.52
C LEU A 71 10.60 -4.99 -8.37
N ARG A 72 9.96 -4.62 -9.48
CA ARG A 72 9.35 -5.59 -10.36
C ARG A 72 10.39 -6.50 -11.00
N ALA A 73 11.57 -5.96 -11.30
CA ALA A 73 12.66 -6.77 -11.83
C ALA A 73 13.23 -7.73 -10.80
N LEU A 74 13.30 -7.27 -9.53
CA LEU A 74 13.83 -8.08 -8.45
C LEU A 74 12.86 -9.17 -8.01
N TYR A 75 11.56 -8.86 -8.01
CA TYR A 75 10.52 -9.78 -7.56
C TYR A 75 9.44 -9.92 -8.64
N PRO A 76 9.78 -10.50 -9.80
CA PRO A 76 8.84 -10.46 -10.95
C PRO A 76 7.53 -11.20 -10.70
N GLU A 77 7.49 -12.11 -9.73
CA GLU A 77 6.27 -12.85 -9.43
C GLU A 77 5.55 -12.33 -8.20
N ARG A 78 6.10 -11.31 -7.54
CA ARG A 78 5.53 -10.79 -6.30
C ARG A 78 5.19 -9.31 -6.39
N VAL A 79 5.87 -8.58 -7.26
CA VAL A 79 5.58 -7.16 -7.49
C VAL A 79 5.30 -7.01 -8.97
N LEU A 80 4.08 -6.58 -9.28
CA LEU A 80 3.57 -6.55 -10.64
C LEU A 80 3.21 -5.12 -11.02
N PRO A 81 3.05 -4.83 -12.31
CA PRO A 81 2.49 -3.52 -12.70
C PRO A 81 1.11 -3.34 -12.10
N GLY A 82 0.76 -2.10 -11.79
CA GLY A 82 -0.50 -1.81 -11.14
C GLY A 82 -1.70 -2.31 -11.92
N TYR A 83 -2.60 -3.03 -11.26
CA TYR A 83 -3.76 -3.61 -11.88
C TYR A 83 -4.82 -2.52 -12.08
N HIS A 84 -5.21 -2.28 -13.32
CA HIS A 84 -6.18 -1.23 -13.68
C HIS A 84 -5.77 0.16 -13.23
N LEU A 85 -4.49 0.39 -13.02
CA LEU A 85 -3.95 1.67 -12.58
C LEU A 85 -2.82 2.06 -13.52
N ASN A 86 -2.37 3.32 -13.42
CA ASN A 86 -1.24 3.79 -14.21
C ASN A 86 0.00 2.97 -13.84
N LYS A 87 0.49 2.19 -14.78
CA LYS A 87 1.55 1.21 -14.52
C LYS A 87 2.92 1.83 -14.38
N ARG A 88 3.06 3.11 -14.72
CA ARG A 88 4.32 3.80 -14.51
C ARG A 88 4.56 4.11 -13.04
N HIS A 89 3.48 4.41 -12.31
CA HIS A 89 3.59 4.81 -10.91
C HIS A 89 3.07 3.78 -9.94
N TRP A 90 2.13 2.95 -10.37
CA TRP A 90 1.47 2.01 -9.48
C TRP A 90 2.02 0.62 -9.62
N ASN A 91 2.20 -0.04 -8.50
CA ASN A 91 2.74 -1.40 -8.44
C ASN A 91 1.85 -2.23 -7.53
N THR A 92 1.59 -3.46 -7.95
CA THR A 92 0.76 -4.37 -7.17
C THR A 92 1.68 -5.36 -6.46
N VAL A 93 1.60 -5.38 -5.14
CA VAL A 93 2.41 -6.25 -4.30
C VAL A 93 1.52 -7.38 -3.81
N LEU A 94 1.95 -8.61 -4.04
CA LEU A 94 1.21 -9.77 -3.56
C LEU A 94 1.52 -10.00 -2.09
N LEU A 95 0.47 -10.18 -1.31
CA LEU A 95 0.59 -10.30 0.14
C LEU A 95 0.54 -11.78 0.51
N ASP A 96 1.55 -12.52 0.08
CA ASP A 96 1.62 -13.96 0.29
C ASP A 96 2.71 -14.35 1.30
N GLY A 97 3.29 -13.35 1.96
CA GLY A 97 4.33 -13.60 2.94
C GLY A 97 5.73 -13.69 2.37
N THR A 98 5.87 -13.65 1.04
CA THR A 98 7.20 -13.72 0.42
C THR A 98 8.02 -12.48 0.74
N LEU A 99 7.42 -11.31 0.61
CA LEU A 99 8.07 -10.09 1.05
C LEU A 99 7.85 -9.94 2.54
N ASP A 100 8.88 -9.52 3.24
CA ASP A 100 8.85 -9.30 4.68
C ASP A 100 7.82 -8.24 5.04
N ASP A 101 7.15 -8.41 6.18
CA ASP A 101 6.12 -7.46 6.62
C ASP A 101 6.68 -6.05 6.70
N GLY A 102 7.87 -5.89 7.28
CA GLY A 102 8.47 -4.57 7.40
C GLY A 102 8.71 -3.92 6.06
N GLU A 103 9.13 -4.72 5.09
CA GLU A 103 9.36 -4.22 3.73
C GLU A 103 8.06 -3.77 3.09
N VAL A 104 7.00 -4.55 3.24
CA VAL A 104 5.70 -4.18 2.70
C VAL A 104 5.20 -2.88 3.34
N LEU A 105 5.33 -2.77 4.66
CA LEU A 105 4.85 -1.58 5.35
C LEU A 105 5.67 -0.34 4.98
N ASP A 106 6.97 -0.51 4.74
CA ASP A 106 7.79 0.60 4.26
C ASP A 106 7.31 1.08 2.90
N LEU A 107 6.91 0.15 2.03
CA LEU A 107 6.37 0.52 0.72
C LEU A 107 5.06 1.28 0.86
N VAL A 108 4.22 0.88 1.82
CA VAL A 108 2.97 1.61 2.09
C VAL A 108 3.27 3.05 2.50
N ARG A 109 4.20 3.23 3.44
CA ARG A 109 4.57 4.56 3.91
C ARG A 109 5.18 5.40 2.80
N GLN A 110 5.99 4.77 1.96
CA GLN A 110 6.61 5.47 0.84
C GLN A 110 5.54 5.96 -0.14
N SER A 111 4.54 5.13 -0.42
CA SER A 111 3.44 5.54 -1.28
C SER A 111 2.69 6.73 -0.69
N TYR A 112 2.41 6.68 0.60
CA TYR A 112 1.76 7.78 1.30
C TYR A 112 2.59 9.06 1.17
N ASP A 113 3.90 8.97 1.40
CA ASP A 113 4.77 10.14 1.34
C ASP A 113 4.80 10.76 -0.05
N ILE A 114 4.78 9.92 -1.08
CA ILE A 114 4.75 10.40 -2.47
C ILE A 114 3.48 11.21 -2.71
N VAL A 115 2.34 10.71 -2.24
CA VAL A 115 1.08 11.41 -2.42
C VAL A 115 1.06 12.71 -1.62
N ILE A 116 1.54 12.68 -0.38
CA ILE A 116 1.63 13.88 0.45
C ILE A 116 2.43 14.97 -0.28
N ALA A 117 3.51 14.59 -0.93
CA ALA A 117 4.38 15.55 -1.61
C ALA A 117 3.66 16.25 -2.78
N THR A 118 2.60 15.64 -3.30
CA THR A 118 1.83 16.26 -4.39
C THR A 118 0.72 17.17 -3.90
N LEU A 119 0.46 17.20 -2.59
CA LEU A 119 -0.64 17.98 -2.04
C LEU A 119 -0.19 19.39 -1.72
N PRO A 120 -1.09 20.39 -1.89
CA PRO A 120 -0.78 21.74 -1.38
C PRO A 120 -0.62 21.67 0.14
N ALA A 121 0.18 22.57 0.68
CA ALA A 121 0.50 22.54 2.11
C ALA A 121 -0.76 22.51 2.97
N ARG A 122 -1.81 23.25 2.57
CA ARG A 122 -3.03 23.34 3.36
C ARG A 122 -3.81 22.02 3.35
N SER A 123 -3.54 21.13 2.41
CA SER A 123 -4.23 19.85 2.32
C SER A 123 -3.47 18.72 2.98
N ARG A 124 -2.27 18.99 3.46
CA ARG A 124 -1.48 17.96 4.12
C ARG A 124 -1.96 17.78 5.54
N PRO A 125 -2.02 16.54 6.03
CA PRO A 125 -2.44 16.30 7.40
C PRO A 125 -1.49 17.00 8.37
N GLY A 126 -2.04 17.38 9.43
CA GLY A 126 -1.39 18.16 10.41
C GLY A 126 -0.09 17.63 10.89
N ARG A 127 0.88 18.03 10.30
CA ARG A 127 2.08 17.73 10.74
C ARG A 127 2.43 18.80 11.55
N SER A 128 1.80 19.40 11.69
CA SER A 128 2.00 20.28 12.44
C SER A 128 2.45 20.22 13.64
N THR A 129 2.52 19.96 13.82
CA THR A 129 2.83 19.90 14.70
C THR A 129 3.68 20.05 15.07
N ARG A 130 3.85 20.28 14.85
CA ARG A 130 4.58 20.46 15.06
C ARG A 130 4.90 20.90 15.25
#